data_4ce5d650aefb9650f466997622ceeb01
#
_entry.id   4ce5d650aefb9650f466997622ceeb01
#
_cell.length_a   1.000
_cell.length_b   1.000
_cell.length_c   1.000
_cell.angle_alpha   90.00
_cell.angle_beta   90.00
_cell.angle_gamma   90.00
#
_symmetry.space_group_name_H-M   'P 1'
#
loop_
_entity.id
_entity.type
_entity.pdbx_description
1 polymer ?
#
loop_
_entity_poly.entity_id
_entity_poly.type
_entity_poly.pdbx_seq_one_letter_code
_entity_poly.pdbx_strand_id
1 'polypeptide(L)'
;VVDAHRTFVIVGAGLAGAKAAEALRSEGFTGRVILIGDERDHPYERPPLSKGYLTGKEERESVFVHEPSWYAASDIELHLGQPAVHLDREAKRVVLGDGTVVHYDKLLLATGAEPRRLDVPGTGLAGVHHLRRLAHAERLRHVLAGLGRDNGHLLIAGAGWIGLEVAAAARGYGAEVTVVEPEATALHAVLGPEIGRLFGDLHADHGVRFHFGARLTEIVGQDGMVLAARTDDGEEHPAHAVLAAIGAAPRTALAETSGLALVDREHGGGIAVDASLCTSDPDIYAVGDVAAAHHPVLGTRLRVEHWANALNGGPAAARAMLGHEVAYDRVPYFFSDQYDVGLEYSGYAPPGGYDQVLIRGDVGKREFIAFWLSEGRVLAGMNVNVWDVTEHIQALIRSKAPVDREALSDPSVPLASLTAAEGA
;
A
#
# COMPACT_ATOMS: atom_id res chain seq x y z
N VAL A 1 -17.82 -18.84 -27.77
CA VAL A 1 -17.13 -20.04 -28.31
C VAL A 1 -15.65 -19.74 -28.59
N VAL A 2 -15.29 -18.48 -28.88
CA VAL A 2 -13.89 -18.08 -29.19
C VAL A 2 -13.00 -18.04 -27.93
N ASP A 3 -13.57 -17.82 -26.76
CA ASP A 3 -12.81 -17.64 -25.51
C ASP A 3 -12.39 -18.95 -24.82
N ALA A 4 -13.05 -20.08 -25.13
CA ALA A 4 -12.79 -21.38 -24.47
C ALA A 4 -11.36 -21.94 -24.71
N HIS A 5 -10.68 -21.48 -25.74
CA HIS A 5 -9.31 -21.90 -26.09
C HIS A 5 -8.23 -20.92 -25.65
N ARG A 6 -8.61 -19.74 -25.09
CA ARG A 6 -7.67 -18.71 -24.67
C ARG A 6 -7.18 -19.00 -23.26
N THR A 7 -5.92 -18.64 -23.02
CA THR A 7 -5.30 -18.74 -21.71
C THR A 7 -4.93 -17.35 -21.22
N PHE A 8 -5.50 -16.92 -20.10
CA PHE A 8 -5.12 -15.69 -19.41
C PHE A 8 -4.29 -16.04 -18.19
N VAL A 9 -3.11 -15.44 -18.11
CA VAL A 9 -2.15 -15.67 -17.03
C VAL A 9 -2.05 -14.42 -16.16
N ILE A 10 -2.08 -14.61 -14.86
CA ILE A 10 -1.91 -13.57 -13.85
C ILE A 10 -0.68 -13.90 -13.01
N VAL A 11 0.33 -13.05 -13.04
CA VAL A 11 1.54 -13.18 -12.23
C VAL A 11 1.46 -12.25 -11.03
N GLY A 12 1.29 -12.83 -9.86
CA GLY A 12 1.09 -12.16 -8.59
C GLY A 12 -0.22 -12.58 -7.93
N ALA A 13 -0.15 -13.51 -6.98
CA ALA A 13 -1.28 -14.03 -6.21
C ALA A 13 -1.58 -13.17 -4.97
N GLY A 14 -1.54 -11.84 -5.12
CA GLY A 14 -2.03 -10.89 -4.12
C GLY A 14 -3.49 -10.50 -4.37
N LEU A 15 -3.98 -9.48 -3.67
CA LEU A 15 -5.35 -8.99 -3.78
C LEU A 15 -5.73 -8.63 -5.22
N ALA A 16 -4.88 -7.86 -5.92
CA ALA A 16 -5.15 -7.43 -7.29
C ALA A 16 -5.29 -8.63 -8.25
N GLY A 17 -4.38 -9.61 -8.14
CA GLY A 17 -4.44 -10.84 -8.96
C GLY A 17 -5.66 -11.70 -8.68
N ALA A 18 -6.02 -11.90 -7.40
CA ALA A 18 -7.21 -12.64 -7.00
C ALA A 18 -8.49 -11.97 -7.50
N LYS A 19 -8.59 -10.63 -7.35
CA LYS A 19 -9.75 -9.86 -7.84
C LYS A 19 -9.84 -9.79 -9.36
N ALA A 20 -8.71 -9.83 -10.06
CA ALA A 20 -8.71 -9.98 -11.52
C ALA A 20 -9.21 -11.37 -11.94
N ALA A 21 -8.76 -12.43 -11.29
CA ALA A 21 -9.21 -13.80 -11.58
C ALA A 21 -10.72 -13.97 -11.31
N GLU A 22 -11.22 -13.41 -10.18
CA GLU A 22 -12.64 -13.34 -9.86
C GLU A 22 -13.43 -12.61 -10.95
N ALA A 23 -12.95 -11.43 -11.37
CA ALA A 23 -13.61 -10.61 -12.37
C ALA A 23 -13.65 -11.29 -13.74
N LEU A 24 -12.60 -11.99 -14.17
CA LEU A 24 -12.62 -12.76 -15.41
C LEU A 24 -13.76 -13.78 -15.41
N ARG A 25 -14.00 -14.46 -14.29
CA ARG A 25 -15.09 -15.44 -14.19
C ARG A 25 -16.47 -14.77 -14.11
N SER A 26 -16.62 -13.70 -13.35
CA SER A 26 -17.89 -12.98 -13.24
C SER A 26 -18.31 -12.26 -14.53
N GLU A 27 -17.36 -11.84 -15.36
CA GLU A 27 -17.59 -11.27 -16.70
C GLU A 27 -17.78 -12.37 -17.77
N GLY A 28 -17.81 -13.65 -17.40
CA GLY A 28 -18.16 -14.76 -18.27
C GLY A 28 -17.02 -15.34 -19.12
N PHE A 29 -15.75 -15.05 -18.79
CA PHE A 29 -14.61 -15.67 -19.50
C PHE A 29 -14.57 -17.17 -19.22
N THR A 30 -14.65 -17.99 -20.27
CA THR A 30 -14.68 -19.45 -20.20
C THR A 30 -13.35 -20.12 -20.55
N GLY A 31 -12.32 -19.32 -20.90
CA GLY A 31 -10.98 -19.81 -21.16
C GLY A 31 -10.23 -20.19 -19.89
N ARG A 32 -9.00 -20.64 -20.05
CA ARG A 32 -8.14 -21.02 -18.92
C ARG A 32 -7.65 -19.77 -18.18
N VAL A 33 -7.78 -19.75 -16.84
CA VAL A 33 -7.25 -18.71 -15.95
C VAL A 33 -6.21 -19.33 -15.04
N ILE A 34 -4.97 -18.81 -15.10
CA ILE A 34 -3.84 -19.30 -14.30
C ILE A 34 -3.36 -18.15 -13.39
N LEU A 35 -3.35 -18.37 -12.09
CA LEU A 35 -2.86 -17.43 -11.08
C LEU A 35 -1.56 -17.96 -10.46
N ILE A 36 -0.47 -17.22 -10.64
CA ILE A 36 0.88 -17.60 -10.22
C ILE A 36 1.32 -16.73 -9.05
N GLY A 37 1.80 -17.34 -7.97
CA GLY A 37 2.31 -16.65 -6.77
C GLY A 37 3.62 -17.23 -6.28
N ASP A 38 4.52 -16.37 -5.79
CA ASP A 38 5.78 -16.77 -5.17
C ASP A 38 5.62 -17.17 -3.69
N GLU A 39 4.53 -16.80 -3.05
CA GLU A 39 4.15 -17.25 -1.70
C GLU A 39 3.36 -18.57 -1.78
N ARG A 40 3.45 -19.37 -0.73
CA ARG A 40 2.71 -20.65 -0.64
C ARG A 40 1.28 -20.47 -0.16
N ASP A 41 1.01 -19.31 0.45
CA ASP A 41 -0.32 -18.96 0.94
C ASP A 41 -1.25 -18.60 -0.21
N HIS A 42 -2.54 -18.91 -0.04
CA HIS A 42 -3.59 -18.42 -0.94
C HIS A 42 -3.62 -16.89 -0.90
N PRO A 43 -4.16 -16.25 -1.93
CA PRO A 43 -4.27 -14.78 -1.95
C PRO A 43 -4.92 -14.23 -0.69
N TYR A 44 -4.31 -13.22 -0.09
CA TYR A 44 -4.75 -12.60 1.16
C TYR A 44 -4.65 -11.08 1.11
N GLU A 45 -5.37 -10.43 2.02
CA GLU A 45 -5.36 -8.99 2.22
C GLU A 45 -4.20 -8.56 3.12
N ARG A 46 -3.53 -7.47 2.77
CA ARG A 46 -2.37 -6.98 3.54
C ARG A 46 -2.71 -6.05 4.70
N PRO A 47 -3.79 -5.24 4.68
CA PRO A 47 -4.10 -4.36 5.80
C PRO A 47 -4.21 -5.04 7.16
N PRO A 48 -4.76 -6.24 7.31
CA PRO A 48 -4.79 -6.93 8.61
C PRO A 48 -3.42 -7.22 9.20
N LEU A 49 -2.39 -7.35 8.36
CA LEU A 49 -1.03 -7.73 8.77
C LEU A 49 -0.33 -6.71 9.67
N SER A 50 -0.76 -5.46 9.67
CA SER A 50 -0.28 -4.40 10.58
C SER A 50 -1.35 -3.97 11.59
N LYS A 51 -2.56 -4.55 11.52
CA LYS A 51 -3.74 -4.20 12.33
C LYS A 51 -4.26 -5.39 13.14
N GLY A 52 -5.47 -5.83 12.85
CA GLY A 52 -6.19 -6.84 13.61
C GLY A 52 -5.46 -8.18 13.73
N TYR A 53 -4.87 -8.65 12.63
CA TYR A 53 -4.07 -9.87 12.65
C TYR A 53 -2.78 -9.73 13.48
N LEU A 54 -2.05 -8.62 13.36
CA LEU A 54 -0.83 -8.37 14.14
C LEU A 54 -1.13 -8.28 15.63
N THR A 55 -2.24 -7.65 16.00
CA THR A 55 -2.66 -7.49 17.40
C THR A 55 -3.34 -8.73 17.99
N GLY A 56 -3.57 -9.76 17.18
CA GLY A 56 -4.23 -11.00 17.60
C GLY A 56 -5.74 -10.90 17.79
N LYS A 57 -6.36 -9.84 17.25
CA LYS A 57 -7.82 -9.65 17.26
C LYS A 57 -8.51 -10.37 16.10
N GLU A 58 -7.75 -10.71 15.06
CA GLU A 58 -8.22 -11.42 13.87
C GLU A 58 -7.48 -12.74 13.73
N GLU A 59 -8.20 -13.76 13.27
CA GLU A 59 -7.64 -15.08 13.00
C GLU A 59 -6.99 -15.13 11.61
N ARG A 60 -6.13 -16.15 11.39
CA ARG A 60 -5.40 -16.31 10.13
C ARG A 60 -6.33 -16.47 8.92
N GLU A 61 -7.42 -17.18 9.12
CA GLU A 61 -8.39 -17.50 8.07
C GLU A 61 -9.13 -16.28 7.54
N SER A 62 -9.31 -15.25 8.38
CA SER A 62 -10.02 -14.02 8.00
C SER A 62 -9.24 -13.13 7.04
N VAL A 63 -7.92 -13.34 6.89
CA VAL A 63 -7.12 -12.50 5.99
C VAL A 63 -7.21 -12.92 4.52
N PHE A 64 -7.68 -14.14 4.22
CA PHE A 64 -7.73 -14.63 2.85
C PHE A 64 -8.82 -13.93 2.02
N VAL A 65 -8.50 -13.65 0.75
CA VAL A 65 -9.45 -13.00 -0.17
C VAL A 65 -10.65 -13.90 -0.45
N HIS A 66 -10.40 -15.20 -0.60
CA HIS A 66 -11.40 -16.24 -0.77
C HIS A 66 -10.99 -17.49 0.00
N GLU A 67 -11.95 -18.30 0.37
CA GLU A 67 -11.72 -19.66 0.87
C GLU A 67 -10.87 -20.47 -0.14
N PRO A 68 -9.93 -21.30 0.32
CA PRO A 68 -9.05 -22.06 -0.60
C PRO A 68 -9.80 -22.88 -1.64
N SER A 69 -10.95 -23.44 -1.32
CA SER A 69 -11.80 -24.23 -2.21
C SER A 69 -12.44 -23.39 -3.33
N TRP A 70 -12.58 -22.09 -3.14
CA TRP A 70 -13.22 -21.20 -4.11
C TRP A 70 -12.48 -21.18 -5.45
N TYR A 71 -11.14 -21.20 -5.43
CA TYR A 71 -10.33 -21.14 -6.66
C TYR A 71 -10.60 -22.34 -7.57
N ALA A 72 -10.61 -23.55 -7.02
CA ALA A 72 -10.93 -24.77 -7.77
C ALA A 72 -12.41 -24.77 -8.23
N ALA A 73 -13.33 -24.34 -7.39
CA ALA A 73 -14.75 -24.24 -7.72
C ALA A 73 -15.04 -23.20 -8.81
N SER A 74 -14.18 -22.19 -8.93
CA SER A 74 -14.23 -21.15 -9.96
C SER A 74 -13.36 -21.46 -11.19
N ASP A 75 -12.82 -22.67 -11.28
CA ASP A 75 -11.97 -23.12 -12.38
C ASP A 75 -10.73 -22.23 -12.60
N ILE A 76 -10.12 -21.78 -11.49
CA ILE A 76 -8.89 -20.99 -11.46
C ILE A 76 -7.73 -21.91 -11.08
N GLU A 77 -6.76 -22.06 -11.98
CA GLU A 77 -5.55 -22.85 -11.75
C GLU A 77 -4.54 -22.04 -10.93
N LEU A 78 -4.17 -22.56 -9.74
CA LEU A 78 -3.21 -21.93 -8.84
C LEU A 78 -1.82 -22.57 -8.96
N HIS A 79 -0.79 -21.74 -9.15
CA HIS A 79 0.61 -22.09 -8.99
C HIS A 79 1.21 -21.28 -7.85
N LEU A 80 1.05 -21.75 -6.62
CA LEU A 80 1.56 -21.10 -5.40
C LEU A 80 2.95 -21.64 -5.02
N GLY A 81 3.78 -20.77 -4.43
CA GLY A 81 5.19 -21.07 -4.12
C GLY A 81 6.06 -21.21 -5.38
N GLN A 82 5.60 -20.69 -6.51
CA GLN A 82 6.24 -20.77 -7.82
C GLN A 82 6.50 -19.36 -8.37
N PRO A 83 7.68 -18.77 -8.11
CA PRO A 83 7.99 -17.46 -8.67
C PRO A 83 8.09 -17.51 -10.19
N ALA A 84 7.48 -16.55 -10.89
CA ALA A 84 7.76 -16.31 -12.29
C ALA A 84 9.15 -15.65 -12.40
N VAL A 85 10.05 -16.25 -13.19
CA VAL A 85 11.46 -15.83 -13.25
C VAL A 85 11.86 -15.26 -14.60
N HIS A 86 11.10 -15.54 -15.66
CA HIS A 86 11.37 -15.00 -16.98
C HIS A 86 10.06 -14.80 -17.77
N LEU A 87 10.01 -13.71 -18.53
CA LEU A 87 8.92 -13.38 -19.44
C LEU A 87 9.47 -13.25 -20.87
N ASP A 88 9.04 -14.14 -21.75
CA ASP A 88 9.34 -14.10 -23.17
C ASP A 88 8.08 -13.59 -23.91
N ARG A 89 8.12 -12.32 -24.29
CA ARG A 89 7.01 -11.62 -24.93
C ARG A 89 6.75 -12.10 -26.37
N GLU A 90 7.82 -12.42 -27.10
CA GLU A 90 7.70 -12.87 -28.50
C GLU A 90 7.03 -14.25 -28.58
N ALA A 91 7.44 -15.17 -27.70
CA ALA A 91 6.85 -16.51 -27.62
C ALA A 91 5.58 -16.54 -26.73
N LYS A 92 5.15 -15.43 -26.16
CA LYS A 92 4.01 -15.31 -25.23
C LYS A 92 4.03 -16.37 -24.14
N ARG A 93 5.11 -16.43 -23.37
CA ARG A 93 5.28 -17.40 -22.29
C ARG A 93 5.95 -16.81 -21.05
N VAL A 94 5.54 -17.36 -19.91
CA VAL A 94 6.16 -17.12 -18.61
C VAL A 94 6.86 -18.38 -18.17
N VAL A 95 8.09 -18.29 -17.66
CA VAL A 95 8.85 -19.39 -17.07
C VAL A 95 8.83 -19.28 -15.57
N LEU A 96 8.48 -20.36 -14.89
CA LEU A 96 8.47 -20.44 -13.43
C LEU A 96 9.84 -20.92 -12.89
N GLY A 97 10.06 -20.75 -11.60
CA GLY A 97 11.32 -21.06 -10.94
C GLY A 97 11.72 -22.55 -10.99
N ASP A 98 10.78 -23.45 -11.17
CA ASP A 98 11.01 -24.89 -11.37
C ASP A 98 11.24 -25.29 -12.85
N GLY A 99 11.24 -24.31 -13.76
CA GLY A 99 11.37 -24.54 -15.21
C GLY A 99 10.05 -24.77 -15.94
N THR A 100 8.92 -24.80 -15.26
CA THR A 100 7.59 -24.89 -15.90
C THR A 100 7.37 -23.71 -16.83
N VAL A 101 6.90 -23.98 -18.05
CA VAL A 101 6.57 -22.98 -19.07
C VAL A 101 5.07 -22.84 -19.20
N VAL A 102 4.57 -21.61 -19.04
CA VAL A 102 3.14 -21.28 -19.14
C VAL A 102 2.94 -20.32 -20.30
N HIS A 103 2.16 -20.73 -21.30
CA HIS A 103 1.79 -19.87 -22.43
C HIS A 103 0.56 -19.03 -22.11
N TYR A 104 0.48 -17.82 -22.69
CA TYR A 104 -0.64 -16.91 -22.50
C TYR A 104 -1.12 -16.28 -23.81
N ASP A 105 -2.40 -15.96 -23.89
CA ASP A 105 -2.95 -15.02 -24.88
C ASP A 105 -2.95 -13.60 -24.33
N LYS A 106 -3.27 -13.44 -23.04
CA LYS A 106 -3.14 -12.18 -22.28
C LYS A 106 -2.45 -12.46 -20.96
N LEU A 107 -1.63 -11.48 -20.53
CA LEU A 107 -0.87 -11.53 -19.29
C LEU A 107 -1.20 -10.33 -18.40
N LEU A 108 -1.43 -10.56 -17.12
CA LEU A 108 -1.52 -9.54 -16.11
C LEU A 108 -0.33 -9.63 -15.14
N LEU A 109 0.43 -8.56 -15.03
CA LEU A 109 1.49 -8.40 -14.02
C LEU A 109 0.91 -7.72 -12.77
N ALA A 110 0.70 -8.48 -11.72
CA ALA A 110 0.21 -8.05 -10.41
C ALA A 110 1.24 -8.34 -9.31
N THR A 111 2.53 -8.18 -9.63
CA THR A 111 3.67 -8.60 -8.81
C THR A 111 3.85 -7.75 -7.54
N GLY A 112 3.16 -6.62 -7.44
CA GLY A 112 3.13 -5.79 -6.25
C GLY A 112 4.45 -5.08 -5.95
N ALA A 113 4.76 -4.95 -4.66
CA ALA A 113 5.97 -4.30 -4.17
C ALA A 113 6.61 -5.14 -3.06
N GLU A 114 7.87 -4.87 -2.76
CA GLU A 114 8.62 -5.47 -1.64
C GLU A 114 9.17 -4.38 -0.71
N PRO A 115 9.39 -4.69 0.58
CA PRO A 115 9.97 -3.73 1.50
C PRO A 115 11.37 -3.31 1.04
N ARG A 116 11.64 -2.01 1.14
CA ARG A 116 13.01 -1.52 1.01
C ARG A 116 13.87 -2.08 2.15
N ARG A 117 15.09 -2.45 1.84
CA ARG A 117 16.04 -2.93 2.85
C ARG A 117 16.90 -1.77 3.35
N LEU A 118 17.20 -1.80 4.64
CA LEU A 118 18.23 -0.95 5.21
C LEU A 118 19.60 -1.38 4.63
N ASP A 119 20.36 -0.41 4.16
CA ASP A 119 21.73 -0.61 3.67
C ASP A 119 22.72 -0.10 4.73
N VAL A 120 22.73 -0.78 5.87
CA VAL A 120 23.61 -0.47 7.01
C VAL A 120 24.19 -1.76 7.60
N PRO A 121 25.34 -1.72 8.27
CA PRO A 121 25.86 -2.87 9.01
C PRO A 121 24.84 -3.42 10.01
N GLY A 122 24.82 -4.73 10.20
CA GLY A 122 23.98 -5.41 11.19
C GLY A 122 22.58 -5.81 10.71
N THR A 123 22.20 -5.54 9.46
CA THR A 123 20.86 -5.92 8.92
C THR A 123 20.64 -7.43 8.84
N GLY A 124 21.70 -8.25 8.92
CA GLY A 124 21.62 -9.72 8.99
C GLY A 124 21.45 -10.30 10.39
N LEU A 125 21.45 -9.48 11.44
CA LEU A 125 21.27 -9.94 12.82
C LEU A 125 19.90 -10.53 13.06
N ALA A 126 19.81 -11.52 13.93
CA ALA A 126 18.54 -12.01 14.42
C ALA A 126 17.84 -10.90 15.24
N GLY A 127 16.56 -10.66 14.96
CA GLY A 127 15.81 -9.54 15.53
C GLY A 127 15.60 -8.37 14.56
N VAL A 128 16.15 -8.43 13.34
CA VAL A 128 15.81 -7.48 12.26
C VAL A 128 14.64 -8.00 11.45
N HIS A 129 13.59 -7.18 11.34
CA HIS A 129 12.31 -7.53 10.75
C HIS A 129 11.87 -6.59 9.64
N HIS A 130 11.06 -7.11 8.75
CA HIS A 130 10.27 -6.38 7.77
C HIS A 130 8.80 -6.80 7.90
N LEU A 131 7.88 -5.99 7.41
CA LEU A 131 6.46 -6.35 7.34
C LEU A 131 5.93 -6.17 5.91
N ARG A 132 5.56 -7.27 5.27
CA ARG A 132 4.91 -7.28 3.97
C ARG A 132 4.11 -8.55 3.73
N ARG A 133 4.62 -9.71 4.18
CA ARG A 133 4.05 -11.03 3.95
C ARG A 133 3.37 -11.55 5.22
N LEU A 134 2.45 -12.49 5.06
CA LEU A 134 1.76 -13.15 6.17
C LEU A 134 2.78 -13.76 7.16
N ALA A 135 3.79 -14.48 6.64
CA ALA A 135 4.85 -15.03 7.48
C ALA A 135 5.69 -13.98 8.23
N HIS A 136 5.78 -12.74 7.70
CA HIS A 136 6.41 -11.63 8.43
C HIS A 136 5.54 -11.19 9.61
N ALA A 137 4.22 -11.06 9.39
CA ALA A 137 3.27 -10.68 10.43
C ALA A 137 3.20 -11.73 11.55
N GLU A 138 3.17 -13.02 11.21
CA GLU A 138 3.20 -14.13 12.17
C GLU A 138 4.44 -14.05 13.08
N ARG A 139 5.62 -13.86 12.47
CA ARG A 139 6.88 -13.72 13.18
C ARG A 139 6.91 -12.47 14.06
N LEU A 140 6.49 -11.33 13.49
CA LEU A 140 6.48 -10.06 14.20
C LEU A 140 5.51 -10.08 15.39
N ARG A 141 4.31 -10.65 15.23
CA ARG A 141 3.35 -10.86 16.31
C ARG A 141 3.97 -11.63 17.48
N HIS A 142 4.72 -12.69 17.19
CA HIS A 142 5.43 -13.49 18.20
C HIS A 142 6.50 -12.68 18.95
N VAL A 143 7.26 -11.88 18.19
CA VAL A 143 8.28 -10.97 18.74
C VAL A 143 7.64 -9.92 19.63
N LEU A 144 6.59 -9.23 19.17
CA LEU A 144 5.90 -8.19 19.95
C LEU A 144 5.32 -8.74 21.26
N ALA A 145 4.73 -9.93 21.22
CA ALA A 145 4.23 -10.60 22.43
C ALA A 145 5.36 -10.96 23.42
N GLY A 146 6.55 -11.29 22.92
CA GLY A 146 7.76 -11.50 23.73
C GLY A 146 8.24 -10.21 24.38
N LEU A 147 8.44 -9.17 23.57
CA LEU A 147 8.88 -7.85 24.03
C LEU A 147 7.95 -7.29 25.12
N GLY A 148 6.62 -7.42 24.95
CA GLY A 148 5.66 -6.94 25.94
C GLY A 148 5.77 -7.62 27.29
N ARG A 149 6.06 -8.95 27.32
CA ARG A 149 6.26 -9.70 28.57
C ARG A 149 7.53 -9.33 29.31
N ASP A 150 8.60 -9.03 28.54
CA ASP A 150 9.96 -8.87 29.06
C ASP A 150 10.36 -7.40 29.20
N ASN A 151 9.42 -6.43 29.05
CA ASN A 151 9.67 -4.99 28.94
C ASN A 151 10.73 -4.68 27.86
N GLY A 152 10.66 -5.41 26.77
CA GLY A 152 11.60 -5.30 25.66
C GLY A 152 11.34 -4.08 24.81
N HIS A 153 12.33 -3.74 23.99
CA HIS A 153 12.37 -2.53 23.19
C HIS A 153 12.33 -2.85 21.69
N LEU A 154 11.34 -2.32 21.00
CA LEU A 154 11.27 -2.30 19.55
C LEU A 154 11.79 -0.96 19.02
N LEU A 155 12.78 -0.99 18.14
CA LEU A 155 13.17 0.16 17.35
C LEU A 155 12.56 0.04 15.95
N ILE A 156 11.94 1.13 15.47
CA ILE A 156 11.34 1.21 14.14
C ILE A 156 12.10 2.25 13.33
N ALA A 157 12.62 1.85 12.18
CA ALA A 157 13.19 2.75 11.19
C ALA A 157 12.10 3.17 10.21
N GLY A 158 11.71 4.45 10.27
CA GLY A 158 10.68 5.06 9.43
C GLY A 158 9.34 5.28 10.14
N ALA A 159 8.85 6.52 10.11
CA ALA A 159 7.59 6.96 10.67
C ALA A 159 6.48 7.08 9.59
N GLY A 160 6.48 6.18 8.60
CA GLY A 160 5.38 5.99 7.64
C GLY A 160 4.22 5.19 8.24
N TRP A 161 3.17 4.93 7.43
CA TRP A 161 1.95 4.23 7.88
C TRP A 161 2.25 2.90 8.58
N ILE A 162 3.02 2.02 7.95
CA ILE A 162 3.36 0.71 8.52
C ILE A 162 4.15 0.85 9.83
N GLY A 163 5.12 1.77 9.87
CA GLY A 163 5.90 2.03 11.09
C GLY A 163 5.02 2.45 12.26
N LEU A 164 4.07 3.36 12.02
CA LEU A 164 3.15 3.85 13.05
C LEU A 164 2.12 2.80 13.47
N GLU A 165 1.54 2.05 12.52
CA GLU A 165 0.61 0.97 12.84
C GLU A 165 1.28 -0.13 13.69
N VAL A 166 2.53 -0.50 13.36
CA VAL A 166 3.30 -1.45 14.17
C VAL A 166 3.69 -0.85 15.53
N ALA A 167 4.01 0.45 15.59
CA ALA A 167 4.26 1.14 16.86
C ALA A 167 3.04 1.06 17.78
N ALA A 168 1.84 1.33 17.25
CA ALA A 168 0.59 1.21 17.99
C ALA A 168 0.35 -0.24 18.48
N ALA A 169 0.56 -1.23 17.59
CA ALA A 169 0.43 -2.65 17.97
C ALA A 169 1.44 -3.04 19.06
N ALA A 170 2.70 -2.61 18.94
CA ALA A 170 3.75 -2.91 19.92
C ALA A 170 3.45 -2.31 21.30
N ARG A 171 2.95 -1.06 21.35
CA ARG A 171 2.47 -0.44 22.58
C ARG A 171 1.28 -1.19 23.17
N GLY A 172 0.39 -1.69 22.33
CA GLY A 172 -0.73 -2.56 22.75
C GLY A 172 -0.28 -3.86 23.43
N TYR A 173 0.87 -4.40 23.04
CA TYR A 173 1.51 -5.54 23.71
C TYR A 173 2.28 -5.15 24.98
N GLY A 174 2.54 -3.86 25.22
CA GLY A 174 3.32 -3.35 26.35
C GLY A 174 4.81 -3.18 26.07
N ALA A 175 5.26 -3.35 24.83
CA ALA A 175 6.65 -3.12 24.45
C ALA A 175 7.03 -1.64 24.49
N GLU A 176 8.27 -1.31 24.86
CA GLU A 176 8.84 0.01 24.64
C GLU A 176 9.11 0.23 23.16
N VAL A 177 8.85 1.44 22.65
CA VAL A 177 8.98 1.74 21.22
C VAL A 177 9.76 3.04 21.02
N THR A 178 10.78 2.98 20.16
CA THR A 178 11.46 4.16 19.60
C THR A 178 11.33 4.13 18.09
N VAL A 179 10.95 5.26 17.48
CA VAL A 179 10.85 5.45 16.04
C VAL A 179 11.92 6.44 15.62
N VAL A 180 12.80 6.03 14.71
CA VAL A 180 13.82 6.88 14.08
C VAL A 180 13.34 7.27 12.69
N GLU A 181 13.29 8.58 12.41
CA GLU A 181 12.75 9.14 11.17
C GLU A 181 13.63 10.28 10.66
N PRO A 182 14.12 10.23 9.42
CA PRO A 182 14.93 11.31 8.83
C PRO A 182 14.22 12.65 8.71
N GLU A 183 12.91 12.61 8.50
CA GLU A 183 12.10 13.82 8.37
C GLU A 183 11.78 14.45 9.74
N ALA A 184 11.30 15.70 9.70
CA ALA A 184 11.02 16.47 10.92
C ALA A 184 9.73 16.03 11.65
N THR A 185 8.86 15.26 11.01
CA THR A 185 7.60 14.79 11.57
C THR A 185 7.26 13.40 11.06
N ALA A 186 6.39 12.70 11.77
CA ALA A 186 5.77 11.48 11.26
C ALA A 186 4.98 11.77 9.97
N LEU A 187 4.87 10.80 9.06
CA LEU A 187 4.11 10.88 7.80
C LEU A 187 4.42 12.13 6.94
N HIS A 188 5.59 12.73 7.13
CA HIS A 188 5.99 14.00 6.50
C HIS A 188 5.85 13.98 4.98
N ALA A 189 6.34 12.93 4.34
CA ALA A 189 6.31 12.78 2.89
C ALA A 189 4.89 12.55 2.31
N VAL A 190 3.90 12.22 3.14
CA VAL A 190 2.54 11.93 2.71
C VAL A 190 1.55 13.03 3.10
N LEU A 191 1.61 13.48 4.35
CA LEU A 191 0.64 14.40 4.94
C LEU A 191 1.20 15.81 5.13
N GLY A 192 2.52 15.99 5.01
CA GLY A 192 3.20 17.22 5.33
C GLY A 192 3.39 17.45 6.84
N PRO A 193 4.11 18.52 7.22
CA PRO A 193 4.53 18.74 8.61
C PRO A 193 3.36 19.09 9.56
N GLU A 194 2.29 19.71 9.08
CA GLU A 194 1.17 20.14 9.91
C GLU A 194 0.41 18.95 10.48
N ILE A 195 -0.05 18.07 9.60
CA ILE A 195 -0.79 16.88 10.00
C ILE A 195 0.16 15.82 10.55
N GLY A 196 1.38 15.72 10.03
CA GLY A 196 2.38 14.80 10.55
C GLY A 196 2.70 14.99 12.04
N ARG A 197 2.71 16.24 12.53
CA ARG A 197 2.87 16.51 13.98
C ARG A 197 1.74 15.91 14.81
N LEU A 198 0.48 16.02 14.34
CA LEU A 198 -0.68 15.47 15.07
C LEU A 198 -0.55 13.96 15.29
N PHE A 199 -0.04 13.23 14.28
CA PHE A 199 0.23 11.80 14.41
C PHE A 199 1.45 11.52 15.31
N GLY A 200 2.49 12.35 15.27
CA GLY A 200 3.61 12.27 16.20
C GLY A 200 3.14 12.43 17.65
N ASP A 201 2.33 13.45 17.92
CA ASP A 201 1.76 13.72 19.24
C ASP A 201 0.83 12.58 19.72
N LEU A 202 -0.04 12.05 18.83
CA LEU A 202 -0.87 10.89 19.12
C LEU A 202 -0.04 9.70 19.64
N HIS A 203 1.04 9.38 18.95
CA HIS A 203 1.91 8.27 19.35
C HIS A 203 2.72 8.57 20.60
N ALA A 204 3.17 9.81 20.77
CA ALA A 204 3.89 10.25 21.98
C ALA A 204 2.98 10.16 23.22
N ASP A 205 1.70 10.54 23.12
CA ASP A 205 0.68 10.36 24.17
C ASP A 205 0.54 8.89 24.60
N HIS A 206 0.81 7.95 23.69
CA HIS A 206 0.80 6.50 23.95
C HIS A 206 2.18 5.95 24.33
N GLY A 207 3.17 6.81 24.58
CA GLY A 207 4.49 6.44 25.08
C GLY A 207 5.48 5.98 24.00
N VAL A 208 5.25 6.30 22.74
CA VAL A 208 6.24 6.11 21.67
C VAL A 208 7.26 7.25 21.75
N ARG A 209 8.55 6.91 21.71
CA ARG A 209 9.63 7.90 21.61
C ARG A 209 9.99 8.10 20.15
N PHE A 210 10.09 9.35 19.71
CA PHE A 210 10.54 9.69 18.36
C PHE A 210 11.95 10.29 18.40
N HIS A 211 12.74 9.92 17.41
CA HIS A 211 14.01 10.56 17.09
C HIS A 211 13.92 11.04 15.63
N PHE A 212 13.43 12.27 15.48
CA PHE A 212 13.27 12.92 14.18
C PHE A 212 14.56 13.58 13.70
N GLY A 213 14.75 13.70 12.39
CA GLY A 213 15.90 14.34 11.76
C GLY A 213 17.15 13.47 11.77
N ALA A 214 17.02 12.17 12.06
CA ALA A 214 18.14 11.24 12.17
C ALA A 214 17.94 9.98 11.30
N ARG A 215 19.04 9.39 10.85
CA ARG A 215 19.07 8.16 10.06
C ARG A 215 19.80 7.05 10.81
N LEU A 216 19.30 5.83 10.69
CA LEU A 216 20.08 4.67 11.15
C LEU A 216 21.35 4.51 10.32
N THR A 217 22.47 4.33 11.01
CA THR A 217 23.81 4.08 10.40
C THR A 217 24.33 2.69 10.71
N GLU A 218 23.86 2.06 11.79
CA GLU A 218 24.29 0.72 12.19
C GLU A 218 23.24 0.05 13.08
N ILE A 219 23.08 -1.26 12.94
CA ILE A 219 22.41 -2.10 13.93
C ILE A 219 23.48 -2.87 14.68
N VAL A 220 23.61 -2.58 15.97
CA VAL A 220 24.62 -3.17 16.85
C VAL A 220 24.12 -4.51 17.36
N GLY A 221 24.97 -5.53 17.30
CA GLY A 221 24.63 -6.86 17.78
C GLY A 221 25.63 -7.42 18.77
N GLN A 222 25.14 -8.38 19.56
CA GLN A 222 25.95 -9.23 20.41
C GLN A 222 25.48 -10.67 20.23
N ASP A 223 26.43 -11.61 20.08
CA ASP A 223 26.13 -13.04 19.89
C ASP A 223 25.14 -13.34 18.74
N GLY A 224 25.17 -12.52 17.67
CA GLY A 224 24.28 -12.64 16.51
C GLY A 224 22.87 -12.08 16.70
N MET A 225 22.57 -11.46 17.84
CA MET A 225 21.28 -10.86 18.17
C MET A 225 21.38 -9.34 18.19
N VAL A 226 20.27 -8.64 17.87
CA VAL A 226 20.15 -7.19 18.00
C VAL A 226 20.30 -6.78 19.47
N LEU A 227 21.09 -5.74 19.75
CA LEU A 227 21.30 -5.14 21.06
C LEU A 227 20.94 -3.65 21.07
N ALA A 228 21.29 -2.92 20.01
CA ALA A 228 21.04 -1.48 19.87
C ALA A 228 21.06 -1.07 18.39
N ALA A 229 20.75 0.19 18.12
CA ALA A 229 20.96 0.81 16.82
C ALA A 229 21.56 2.21 17.00
N ARG A 230 22.45 2.61 16.07
CA ARG A 230 23.07 3.94 16.05
C ARG A 230 22.52 4.81 14.95
N THR A 231 22.48 6.09 15.21
CA THR A 231 22.06 7.14 14.29
C THR A 231 23.22 8.00 13.82
N ASP A 232 23.02 8.78 12.74
CA ASP A 232 24.05 9.63 12.13
C ASP A 232 24.46 10.84 12.98
N ASP A 233 23.68 11.21 13.97
CA ASP A 233 24.04 12.19 15.01
C ASP A 233 24.86 11.60 16.18
N GLY A 234 25.14 10.30 16.13
CA GLY A 234 25.97 9.59 17.09
C GLY A 234 25.24 9.03 18.32
N GLU A 235 23.92 9.14 18.38
CA GLU A 235 23.13 8.53 19.45
C GLU A 235 23.03 7.01 19.27
N GLU A 236 22.95 6.30 20.41
CA GLU A 236 22.70 4.87 20.46
C GLU A 236 21.38 4.58 21.19
N HIS A 237 20.50 3.85 20.51
CA HIS A 237 19.19 3.49 21.01
C HIS A 237 19.14 2.00 21.33
N PRO A 238 18.78 1.61 22.57
CA PRO A 238 18.63 0.20 22.92
C PRO A 238 17.52 -0.44 22.06
N ALA A 239 17.74 -1.67 21.61
CA ALA A 239 16.77 -2.41 20.83
C ALA A 239 16.94 -3.92 21.04
N HIS A 240 15.85 -4.64 21.26
CA HIS A 240 15.81 -6.11 21.25
C HIS A 240 15.29 -6.62 19.91
N ALA A 241 14.61 -5.76 19.16
CA ALA A 241 14.20 -5.99 17.79
C ALA A 241 14.21 -4.68 17.00
N VAL A 242 14.45 -4.75 15.70
CA VAL A 242 14.39 -3.63 14.75
C VAL A 242 13.42 -3.96 13.64
N LEU A 243 12.47 -3.05 13.38
CA LEU A 243 11.61 -3.09 12.20
C LEU A 243 12.09 -2.09 11.16
N ALA A 244 12.40 -2.55 9.96
CA ALA A 244 12.65 -1.69 8.80
C ALA A 244 11.33 -1.35 8.11
N ALA A 245 10.83 -0.12 8.30
CA ALA A 245 9.59 0.41 7.74
C ALA A 245 9.85 1.64 6.83
N ILE A 246 10.91 1.57 6.02
CA ILE A 246 11.44 2.65 5.18
C ILE A 246 10.83 2.69 3.76
N GLY A 247 9.60 2.21 3.62
CA GLY A 247 8.85 2.17 2.37
C GLY A 247 9.03 0.89 1.57
N ALA A 248 8.44 0.88 0.38
CA ALA A 248 8.44 -0.26 -0.52
C ALA A 248 8.99 0.11 -1.91
N ALA A 249 9.38 -0.91 -2.68
CA ALA A 249 9.82 -0.77 -4.06
C ALA A 249 8.97 -1.69 -4.97
N PRO A 250 8.55 -1.23 -6.14
CA PRO A 250 7.77 -2.05 -7.06
C PRO A 250 8.60 -3.22 -7.60
N ARG A 251 7.99 -4.39 -7.72
CA ARG A 251 8.64 -5.61 -8.22
C ARG A 251 8.60 -5.66 -9.75
N THR A 252 9.50 -4.92 -10.39
CA THR A 252 9.54 -4.69 -11.83
C THR A 252 10.44 -5.66 -12.62
N ALA A 253 11.15 -6.57 -11.97
CA ALA A 253 12.20 -7.38 -12.58
C ALA A 253 11.75 -8.14 -13.85
N LEU A 254 10.55 -8.74 -13.87
CA LEU A 254 10.00 -9.41 -15.06
C LEU A 254 9.77 -8.42 -16.22
N ALA A 255 9.24 -7.25 -15.91
CA ALA A 255 8.98 -6.21 -16.90
C ALA A 255 10.29 -5.61 -17.45
N GLU A 256 11.25 -5.35 -16.57
CA GLU A 256 12.56 -4.81 -16.90
C GLU A 256 13.33 -5.76 -17.84
N THR A 257 13.45 -7.03 -17.46
CA THR A 257 14.18 -8.03 -18.27
C THR A 257 13.51 -8.39 -19.58
N SER A 258 12.18 -8.19 -19.69
CA SER A 258 11.42 -8.40 -20.92
C SER A 258 11.32 -7.14 -21.81
N GLY A 259 11.87 -6.00 -21.39
CA GLY A 259 11.87 -4.75 -22.16
C GLY A 259 10.51 -4.04 -22.20
N LEU A 260 9.65 -4.22 -21.18
CA LEU A 260 8.45 -3.40 -21.02
C LEU A 260 8.85 -2.00 -20.54
N ALA A 261 8.06 -0.98 -20.91
CA ALA A 261 8.29 0.38 -20.47
C ALA A 261 8.11 0.53 -18.95
N LEU A 262 9.09 1.13 -18.30
CA LEU A 262 9.08 1.44 -16.87
C LEU A 262 9.07 2.95 -16.65
N VAL A 263 8.62 3.36 -15.49
CA VAL A 263 8.78 4.71 -14.97
C VAL A 263 10.08 4.79 -14.18
N ASP A 264 10.80 5.90 -14.31
CA ASP A 264 12.06 6.12 -13.59
C ASP A 264 11.84 6.09 -12.07
N ARG A 265 12.82 5.59 -11.33
CA ARG A 265 12.75 5.49 -9.87
C ARG A 265 12.57 6.84 -9.17
N GLU A 266 13.12 7.91 -9.73
CA GLU A 266 12.95 9.29 -9.25
C GLU A 266 11.51 9.79 -9.37
N HIS A 267 10.72 9.20 -10.28
CA HIS A 267 9.29 9.47 -10.47
C HIS A 267 8.37 8.38 -9.88
N GLY A 268 8.86 7.64 -8.88
CA GLY A 268 8.11 6.62 -8.15
C GLY A 268 8.28 5.19 -8.67
N GLY A 269 8.89 4.99 -9.86
CA GLY A 269 9.12 3.66 -10.44
C GLY A 269 7.83 2.96 -10.88
N GLY A 270 7.96 1.67 -11.24
CA GLY A 270 6.84 0.82 -11.62
C GLY A 270 6.71 0.59 -13.11
N ILE A 271 5.79 -0.29 -13.50
CA ILE A 271 5.49 -0.60 -14.90
C ILE A 271 4.59 0.51 -15.45
N ALA A 272 5.02 1.18 -16.52
CA ALA A 272 4.24 2.21 -17.16
C ALA A 272 3.01 1.60 -17.84
N VAL A 273 1.81 2.03 -17.45
CA VAL A 273 0.55 1.62 -18.08
C VAL A 273 -0.29 2.85 -18.45
N ASP A 274 -1.16 2.69 -19.42
CA ASP A 274 -2.13 3.70 -19.78
C ASP A 274 -3.35 3.69 -18.84
N ALA A 275 -4.39 4.47 -19.15
CA ALA A 275 -5.61 4.52 -18.34
C ALA A 275 -6.43 3.21 -18.39
N SER A 276 -6.17 2.33 -19.34
CA SER A 276 -6.78 1.00 -19.42
C SER A 276 -5.95 -0.07 -18.69
N LEU A 277 -4.88 0.32 -18.01
CA LEU A 277 -3.91 -0.56 -17.34
C LEU A 277 -3.08 -1.43 -18.32
N CYS A 278 -3.09 -1.08 -19.61
CA CYS A 278 -2.29 -1.73 -20.64
C CYS A 278 -0.85 -1.21 -20.61
N THR A 279 0.12 -2.12 -20.73
CA THR A 279 1.56 -1.80 -20.82
C THR A 279 1.96 -1.34 -22.22
N SER A 280 3.25 -1.21 -22.49
CA SER A 280 3.79 -1.00 -23.85
C SER A 280 3.58 -2.20 -24.78
N ASP A 281 3.10 -3.33 -24.28
CA ASP A 281 2.71 -4.51 -25.05
C ASP A 281 1.19 -4.69 -24.97
N PRO A 282 0.46 -4.75 -26.10
CA PRO A 282 -1.02 -4.79 -26.12
C PRO A 282 -1.62 -6.07 -25.53
N ASP A 283 -0.80 -7.10 -25.29
CA ASP A 283 -1.25 -8.33 -24.67
C ASP A 283 -0.85 -8.44 -23.19
N ILE A 284 -0.18 -7.41 -22.65
CA ILE A 284 0.30 -7.39 -21.27
C ILE A 284 -0.26 -6.18 -20.52
N TYR A 285 -0.84 -6.45 -19.37
CA TYR A 285 -1.41 -5.46 -18.45
C TYR A 285 -0.65 -5.45 -17.13
N ALA A 286 -0.72 -4.37 -16.36
CA ALA A 286 -0.18 -4.34 -15.01
C ALA A 286 -1.12 -3.59 -14.06
N VAL A 287 -1.18 -4.06 -12.78
CA VAL A 287 -2.11 -3.56 -11.78
C VAL A 287 -1.56 -3.66 -10.36
N GLY A 288 -2.13 -2.88 -9.45
CA GLY A 288 -1.70 -2.81 -8.05
C GLY A 288 -0.42 -2.02 -7.87
N ASP A 289 0.34 -2.32 -6.82
CA ASP A 289 1.51 -1.53 -6.40
C ASP A 289 2.64 -1.48 -7.43
N VAL A 290 2.68 -2.42 -8.37
CA VAL A 290 3.71 -2.45 -9.44
C VAL A 290 3.39 -1.50 -10.58
N ALA A 291 2.12 -1.13 -10.78
CA ALA A 291 1.66 -0.35 -11.92
C ALA A 291 1.75 1.16 -11.66
N ALA A 292 2.35 1.87 -12.59
CA ALA A 292 2.34 3.32 -12.65
C ALA A 292 1.37 3.75 -13.77
N ALA A 293 0.12 4.01 -13.39
CA ALA A 293 -0.97 4.27 -14.32
C ALA A 293 -1.12 5.77 -14.63
N HIS A 294 -1.42 6.09 -15.88
CA HIS A 294 -1.91 7.42 -16.21
C HIS A 294 -3.33 7.60 -15.70
N HIS A 295 -3.50 8.53 -14.74
CA HIS A 295 -4.79 8.74 -14.08
C HIS A 295 -5.60 9.82 -14.81
N PRO A 296 -6.74 9.49 -15.44
CA PRO A 296 -7.45 10.42 -16.32
C PRO A 296 -8.05 11.64 -15.60
N VAL A 297 -8.50 11.47 -14.35
CA VAL A 297 -9.06 12.56 -13.54
C VAL A 297 -7.95 13.48 -13.01
N LEU A 298 -6.88 12.92 -12.45
CA LEU A 298 -5.79 13.71 -11.87
C LEU A 298 -4.82 14.25 -12.91
N GLY A 299 -4.86 13.74 -14.15
CA GLY A 299 -4.06 14.22 -15.28
C GLY A 299 -2.55 13.94 -15.14
N THR A 300 -2.18 12.99 -14.32
CA THR A 300 -0.78 12.64 -14.06
C THR A 300 -0.61 11.12 -13.97
N ARG A 301 0.64 10.68 -14.07
CA ARG A 301 0.99 9.27 -13.86
C ARG A 301 1.23 9.04 -12.39
N LEU A 302 0.56 8.02 -11.83
CA LEU A 302 0.65 7.68 -10.42
C LEU A 302 0.96 6.19 -10.23
N ARG A 303 1.77 5.89 -9.24
CA ARG A 303 1.91 4.55 -8.66
C ARG A 303 1.35 4.59 -7.25
N VAL A 304 0.30 3.83 -7.02
CA VAL A 304 -0.50 3.86 -5.77
C VAL A 304 -0.39 2.50 -5.08
N GLU A 305 0.17 2.49 -3.87
CA GLU A 305 0.38 1.28 -3.04
C GLU A 305 -0.77 1.05 -2.05
N HIS A 306 -2.00 1.44 -2.42
CA HIS A 306 -3.15 1.36 -1.53
C HIS A 306 -3.95 0.08 -1.78
N TRP A 307 -4.53 -0.47 -0.70
CA TRP A 307 -5.42 -1.62 -0.75
C TRP A 307 -6.55 -1.44 -1.77
N ALA A 308 -7.22 -0.29 -1.76
CA ALA A 308 -8.31 0.02 -2.69
C ALA A 308 -7.87 0.03 -4.16
N ASN A 309 -6.60 0.40 -4.45
CA ASN A 309 -6.06 0.35 -5.79
C ASN A 309 -5.92 -1.10 -6.29
N ALA A 310 -5.48 -2.01 -5.44
CA ALA A 310 -5.43 -3.44 -5.77
C ALA A 310 -6.83 -4.05 -5.92
N LEU A 311 -7.74 -3.72 -4.99
CA LEU A 311 -9.13 -4.20 -4.98
C LEU A 311 -9.89 -3.82 -6.25
N ASN A 312 -9.80 -2.56 -6.66
CA ASN A 312 -10.55 -2.02 -7.79
C ASN A 312 -9.81 -2.18 -9.14
N GLY A 313 -8.49 -2.14 -9.11
CA GLY A 313 -7.65 -2.25 -10.31
C GLY A 313 -7.68 -3.66 -10.91
N GLY A 314 -7.72 -4.71 -10.09
CA GLY A 314 -7.83 -6.09 -10.55
C GLY A 314 -9.01 -6.32 -11.51
N PRO A 315 -10.24 -6.02 -11.10
CA PRO A 315 -11.42 -6.10 -11.97
C PRO A 315 -11.34 -5.21 -13.20
N ALA A 316 -10.80 -4.00 -13.07
CA ALA A 316 -10.62 -3.10 -14.22
C ALA A 316 -9.66 -3.69 -15.26
N ALA A 317 -8.52 -4.24 -14.83
CA ALA A 317 -7.57 -4.93 -15.71
C ALA A 317 -8.19 -6.16 -16.38
N ALA A 318 -8.96 -6.96 -15.66
CA ALA A 318 -9.66 -8.12 -16.20
C ALA A 318 -10.62 -7.72 -17.34
N ARG A 319 -11.40 -6.68 -17.16
CA ARG A 319 -12.29 -6.15 -18.20
C ARG A 319 -11.53 -5.64 -19.42
N ALA A 320 -10.41 -4.93 -19.21
CA ALA A 320 -9.55 -4.49 -20.30
C ALA A 320 -8.94 -5.69 -21.07
N MET A 321 -8.50 -6.73 -20.37
CA MET A 321 -8.02 -7.99 -21.00
C MET A 321 -9.10 -8.68 -21.83
N LEU A 322 -10.37 -8.56 -21.46
CA LEU A 322 -11.52 -9.06 -22.22
C LEU A 322 -11.87 -8.19 -23.44
N GLY A 323 -11.24 -7.03 -23.58
CA GLY A 323 -11.46 -6.10 -24.68
C GLY A 323 -12.56 -5.07 -24.43
N HIS A 324 -13.02 -4.91 -23.18
CA HIS A 324 -13.91 -3.81 -22.82
C HIS A 324 -13.13 -2.49 -22.81
N GLU A 325 -13.83 -1.41 -23.14
CA GLU A 325 -13.29 -0.07 -22.97
C GLU A 325 -13.22 0.25 -21.47
N VAL A 326 -12.02 0.53 -20.97
CA VAL A 326 -11.75 0.80 -19.57
C VAL A 326 -10.93 2.08 -19.46
N ALA A 327 -11.37 2.99 -18.59
CA ALA A 327 -10.59 4.10 -18.07
C ALA A 327 -10.56 4.01 -16.54
N TYR A 328 -9.42 3.56 -15.98
CA TYR A 328 -9.27 3.43 -14.54
C TYR A 328 -9.07 4.80 -13.91
N ASP A 329 -10.13 5.35 -13.36
CA ASP A 329 -10.23 6.74 -12.88
C ASP A 329 -10.54 6.85 -11.37
N ARG A 330 -10.42 5.75 -10.63
CA ARG A 330 -10.69 5.75 -9.19
C ARG A 330 -9.73 6.67 -8.46
N VAL A 331 -10.29 7.66 -7.78
CA VAL A 331 -9.49 8.55 -6.90
C VAL A 331 -8.73 7.67 -5.89
N PRO A 332 -7.41 7.85 -5.72
CA PRO A 332 -6.65 7.09 -4.74
C PRO A 332 -7.29 7.18 -3.36
N TYR A 333 -7.41 6.05 -2.68
CA TYR A 333 -8.03 5.95 -1.37
C TYR A 333 -7.30 4.95 -0.51
N PHE A 334 -7.11 5.29 0.76
CA PHE A 334 -6.67 4.36 1.79
C PHE A 334 -7.27 4.72 3.16
N PHE A 335 -7.14 3.80 4.09
CA PHE A 335 -7.53 3.99 5.49
C PHE A 335 -6.41 3.52 6.42
N SER A 336 -6.42 4.02 7.65
CA SER A 336 -5.57 3.53 8.73
C SER A 336 -6.30 3.60 10.06
N ASP A 337 -5.99 2.64 10.93
CA ASP A 337 -6.50 2.58 12.30
C ASP A 337 -5.32 2.52 13.25
N GLN A 338 -5.23 3.49 14.16
CA GLN A 338 -4.15 3.60 15.13
C GLN A 338 -4.73 4.04 16.48
N TYR A 339 -4.64 3.19 17.49
CA TYR A 339 -5.25 3.40 18.81
C TYR A 339 -6.78 3.59 18.73
N ASP A 340 -7.26 4.79 19.08
CA ASP A 340 -8.65 5.24 19.02
C ASP A 340 -8.97 6.11 17.80
N VAL A 341 -8.01 6.23 16.87
CA VAL A 341 -8.12 7.03 15.65
C VAL A 341 -8.31 6.14 14.45
N GLY A 342 -9.46 6.29 13.79
CA GLY A 342 -9.69 5.79 12.44
C GLY A 342 -9.64 6.95 11.44
N LEU A 343 -9.05 6.73 10.29
CA LEU A 343 -8.96 7.72 9.23
C LEU A 343 -9.16 7.12 7.85
N GLU A 344 -9.64 7.97 6.95
CA GLU A 344 -9.70 7.72 5.52
C GLU A 344 -9.08 8.89 4.77
N TYR A 345 -8.29 8.60 3.75
CA TYR A 345 -7.66 9.58 2.88
C TYR A 345 -8.07 9.35 1.43
N SER A 346 -8.45 10.42 0.74
CA SER A 346 -8.76 10.40 -0.69
C SER A 346 -7.96 11.45 -1.43
N GLY A 347 -7.50 11.13 -2.63
CA GLY A 347 -6.80 12.05 -3.51
C GLY A 347 -5.29 11.82 -3.58
N TYR A 348 -4.60 12.86 -4.04
CA TYR A 348 -3.15 12.87 -4.17
C TYR A 348 -2.62 14.30 -4.04
N ALA A 349 -1.93 14.57 -2.97
CA ALA A 349 -1.28 15.85 -2.68
C ALA A 349 0.22 15.61 -2.48
N PRO A 350 1.04 15.63 -3.55
CA PRO A 350 2.47 15.37 -3.44
C PRO A 350 3.18 16.48 -2.65
N PRO A 351 4.31 16.19 -2.03
CA PRO A 351 5.13 17.20 -1.36
C PRO A 351 5.43 18.38 -2.31
N GLY A 352 5.16 19.61 -1.85
CA GLY A 352 5.31 20.83 -2.66
C GLY A 352 4.27 21.01 -3.76
N GLY A 353 3.28 20.11 -3.88
CA GLY A 353 2.20 20.23 -4.87
C GLY A 353 0.96 20.97 -4.35
N TYR A 354 0.92 21.34 -3.08
CA TYR A 354 -0.17 22.09 -2.45
C TYR A 354 0.38 23.37 -1.79
N ASP A 355 -0.46 24.37 -1.68
CA ASP A 355 -0.13 25.68 -1.08
C ASP A 355 -0.75 25.88 0.31
N GLN A 356 -1.74 25.07 0.67
CA GLN A 356 -2.45 25.20 1.93
C GLN A 356 -2.99 23.86 2.42
N VAL A 357 -2.92 23.64 3.76
CA VAL A 357 -3.73 22.64 4.45
C VAL A 357 -4.81 23.37 5.25
N LEU A 358 -6.07 22.98 5.04
CA LEU A 358 -7.22 23.55 5.71
C LEU A 358 -7.87 22.49 6.59
N ILE A 359 -8.16 22.85 7.83
CA ILE A 359 -8.79 21.94 8.78
C ILE A 359 -10.25 22.36 9.03
N ARG A 360 -11.13 21.38 9.06
CA ARG A 360 -12.53 21.47 9.37
C ARG A 360 -12.86 20.55 10.53
N GLY A 361 -13.35 21.08 11.65
CA GLY A 361 -13.69 20.32 12.85
C GLY A 361 -12.74 20.58 14.01
N ASP A 362 -12.64 19.64 14.94
CA ASP A 362 -11.93 19.78 16.21
C ASP A 362 -10.73 18.83 16.29
N VAL A 363 -9.53 19.37 16.09
CA VAL A 363 -8.27 18.63 16.18
C VAL A 363 -8.03 18.10 17.60
N GLY A 364 -8.41 18.88 18.63
CA GLY A 364 -8.21 18.51 20.03
C GLY A 364 -9.04 17.29 20.44
N LYS A 365 -10.19 17.10 19.81
CA LYS A 365 -11.03 15.90 19.96
C LYS A 365 -10.68 14.78 19.00
N ARG A 366 -9.74 15.01 18.06
CA ARG A 366 -9.43 14.09 16.98
C ARG A 366 -10.65 13.77 16.11
N GLU A 367 -11.51 14.77 15.88
CA GLU A 367 -12.71 14.71 15.05
C GLU A 367 -12.66 15.84 14.03
N PHE A 368 -11.97 15.61 12.91
CA PHE A 368 -11.74 16.65 11.90
C PHE A 368 -11.57 16.10 10.50
N ILE A 369 -11.64 16.99 9.51
CA ILE A 369 -11.23 16.73 8.12
C ILE A 369 -10.11 17.71 7.77
N ALA A 370 -9.02 17.19 7.22
CA ALA A 370 -7.95 17.98 6.62
C ALA A 370 -8.09 17.97 5.10
N PHE A 371 -7.94 19.12 4.45
CA PHE A 371 -7.94 19.28 3.00
C PHE A 371 -6.61 19.89 2.55
N TRP A 372 -6.01 19.29 1.54
CA TRP A 372 -4.84 19.84 0.83
C TRP A 372 -5.33 20.56 -0.41
N LEU A 373 -5.03 21.86 -0.50
CA LEU A 373 -5.47 22.72 -1.59
C LEU A 373 -4.28 23.20 -2.41
N SER A 374 -4.53 23.42 -3.70
CA SER A 374 -3.65 24.17 -4.59
C SER A 374 -4.50 25.12 -5.44
N GLU A 375 -4.15 26.39 -5.46
CA GLU A 375 -4.90 27.44 -6.17
C GLU A 375 -6.40 27.43 -5.83
N GLY A 376 -6.74 27.14 -4.58
CA GLY A 376 -8.13 27.05 -4.09
C GLY A 376 -8.88 25.80 -4.48
N ARG A 377 -8.25 24.79 -5.09
CA ARG A 377 -8.85 23.52 -5.50
C ARG A 377 -8.44 22.41 -4.54
N VAL A 378 -9.32 21.51 -4.22
CA VAL A 378 -9.05 20.35 -3.36
C VAL A 378 -8.29 19.29 -4.16
N LEU A 379 -7.08 18.97 -3.73
CA LEU A 379 -6.25 17.88 -4.27
C LEU A 379 -6.45 16.57 -3.51
N ALA A 380 -6.61 16.68 -2.20
CA ALA A 380 -6.81 15.54 -1.31
C ALA A 380 -7.61 15.97 -0.06
N GLY A 381 -8.24 15.01 0.57
CA GLY A 381 -8.87 15.17 1.87
C GLY A 381 -8.72 13.93 2.74
N MET A 382 -8.60 14.16 4.06
CA MET A 382 -8.49 13.12 5.06
C MET A 382 -9.46 13.39 6.19
N ASN A 383 -10.39 12.47 6.41
CA ASN A 383 -11.25 12.50 7.59
C ASN A 383 -10.65 11.65 8.71
N VAL A 384 -10.72 12.17 9.93
CA VAL A 384 -10.25 11.53 11.16
C VAL A 384 -11.44 11.46 12.11
N ASN A 385 -11.88 10.25 12.47
CA ASN A 385 -13.06 9.97 13.29
C ASN A 385 -14.35 10.70 12.85
N VAL A 386 -14.42 11.06 11.58
CA VAL A 386 -15.60 11.65 10.91
C VAL A 386 -15.95 10.75 9.73
N TRP A 387 -17.15 10.17 9.72
CA TRP A 387 -17.50 9.12 8.76
C TRP A 387 -18.52 9.61 7.74
N ASP A 388 -18.73 8.81 6.68
CA ASP A 388 -19.70 9.06 5.60
C ASP A 388 -19.45 10.36 4.80
N VAL A 389 -18.19 10.80 4.71
CA VAL A 389 -17.77 12.02 4.00
C VAL A 389 -16.89 11.76 2.78
N THR A 390 -16.41 10.54 2.61
CA THR A 390 -15.44 10.16 1.56
C THR A 390 -15.97 10.47 0.16
N GLU A 391 -17.24 10.18 -0.15
CA GLU A 391 -17.82 10.48 -1.46
C GLU A 391 -17.86 11.99 -1.74
N HIS A 392 -18.15 12.81 -0.74
CA HIS A 392 -18.15 14.28 -0.87
C HIS A 392 -16.74 14.82 -1.09
N ILE A 393 -15.75 14.28 -0.38
CA ILE A 393 -14.33 14.63 -0.58
C ILE A 393 -13.89 14.28 -2.01
N GLN A 394 -14.23 13.08 -2.48
CA GLN A 394 -13.90 12.65 -3.84
C GLN A 394 -14.61 13.48 -4.91
N ALA A 395 -15.85 13.90 -4.66
CA ALA A 395 -16.58 14.81 -5.56
C ALA A 395 -15.90 16.17 -5.67
N LEU A 396 -15.40 16.75 -4.55
CA LEU A 396 -14.63 17.99 -4.56
C LEU A 396 -13.33 17.83 -5.39
N ILE A 397 -12.61 16.71 -5.23
CA ILE A 397 -11.39 16.43 -6.00
C ILE A 397 -11.71 16.30 -7.50
N ARG A 398 -12.78 15.59 -7.86
CA ARG A 398 -13.18 15.35 -9.25
C ARG A 398 -13.67 16.63 -9.95
N SER A 399 -14.30 17.54 -9.22
CA SER A 399 -14.81 18.78 -9.76
C SER A 399 -13.70 19.68 -10.31
N LYS A 400 -12.53 19.64 -9.69
CA LYS A 400 -11.38 20.55 -9.99
C LYS A 400 -11.78 22.04 -9.90
N ALA A 401 -12.93 22.34 -9.34
CA ALA A 401 -13.41 23.71 -9.16
C ALA A 401 -12.74 24.34 -7.94
N PRO A 402 -12.50 25.65 -7.95
CA PRO A 402 -12.14 26.38 -6.73
C PRO A 402 -13.26 26.31 -5.71
N VAL A 403 -12.92 26.11 -4.45
CA VAL A 403 -13.87 26.05 -3.33
C VAL A 403 -13.79 27.32 -2.48
N ASP A 404 -14.92 27.69 -1.89
CA ASP A 404 -14.95 28.69 -0.84
C ASP A 404 -14.28 28.13 0.43
N ARG A 405 -13.15 28.73 0.81
CA ARG A 405 -12.32 28.25 1.94
C ARG A 405 -13.02 28.41 3.30
N GLU A 406 -13.79 29.48 3.48
CA GLU A 406 -14.54 29.71 4.71
C GLU A 406 -15.63 28.65 4.86
N ALA A 407 -16.40 28.42 3.80
CA ALA A 407 -17.43 27.38 3.76
C ALA A 407 -16.83 25.95 3.91
N LEU A 408 -15.67 25.70 3.31
CA LEU A 408 -15.00 24.39 3.43
C LEU A 408 -14.52 24.14 4.87
N SER A 409 -14.09 25.17 5.60
CA SER A 409 -13.62 25.03 7.00
C SER A 409 -14.75 25.00 8.03
N ASP A 410 -15.95 25.49 7.69
CA ASP A 410 -17.12 25.58 8.59
C ASP A 410 -17.87 24.26 8.69
N PRO A 411 -17.83 23.54 9.84
CA PRO A 411 -18.57 22.29 10.01
C PRO A 411 -20.10 22.41 9.87
N SER A 412 -20.65 23.61 9.99
CA SER A 412 -22.10 23.86 9.84
C SER A 412 -22.54 23.85 8.38
N VAL A 413 -21.64 24.04 7.41
CA VAL A 413 -21.91 24.00 5.98
C VAL A 413 -21.79 22.56 5.48
N PRO A 414 -22.85 21.94 4.90
CA PRO A 414 -22.74 20.57 4.40
C PRO A 414 -21.73 20.45 3.24
N LEU A 415 -20.82 19.46 3.30
CA LEU A 415 -19.83 19.23 2.23
C LEU A 415 -20.50 19.01 0.85
N ALA A 416 -21.65 18.35 0.83
CA ALA A 416 -22.42 18.12 -0.39
C ALA A 416 -22.82 19.42 -1.11
N SER A 417 -23.03 20.51 -0.35
CA SER A 417 -23.40 21.80 -0.95
C SER A 417 -22.24 22.51 -1.64
N LEU A 418 -21.00 22.13 -1.32
CA LEU A 418 -19.80 22.74 -1.89
C LEU A 418 -19.46 22.23 -3.30
N THR A 419 -20.04 21.10 -3.70
CA THR A 419 -19.93 20.54 -5.07
C THR A 419 -21.06 20.96 -5.99
N ALA A 420 -22.15 21.53 -5.46
CA ALA A 420 -23.36 21.87 -6.22
C ALA A 420 -23.32 23.24 -6.93
N ALA A 421 -22.19 23.96 -6.89
CA ALA A 421 -22.07 25.32 -7.46
C ALA A 421 -21.85 25.39 -8.99
N GLU A 422 -21.97 24.28 -9.72
CA GLU A 422 -21.95 24.27 -11.20
C GLU A 422 -23.34 23.85 -11.73
N GLY A 423 -24.22 24.80 -11.84
CA GLY A 423 -25.56 24.57 -12.44
C GLY A 423 -26.55 25.73 -12.27
N ALA A 424 -26.06 26.98 -12.34
CA ALA A 424 -26.94 28.15 -12.46
C ALA A 424 -26.49 29.04 -13.63
#